data_028882fc0f6eadfa7163664d66fab8d3
#
_entry.id   028882fc0f6eadfa7163664d66fab8d3
#
_cell.length_a   1.000
_cell.length_b   1.000
_cell.length_c   1.000
_cell.angle_alpha   90.00
_cell.angle_beta   90.00
_cell.angle_gamma   90.00
#
_symmetry.space_group_name_H-M   'P 1'
#
loop_
_entity.id
_entity.type
_entity.pdbx_description
1 polymer ?
#
loop_
_entity_poly.entity_id
_entity_poly.type
_entity_poly.pdbx_seq_one_letter_code
_entity_poly.pdbx_strand_id
1 'polypeptide(L)'
;FDEIVSLHTRKGKEELKLSDSGVMLSEKMCSELGIKTGDKITLNVDGKKAEVKVSGIFEQYIYNFVYMTPDAYKSLFGSDCTYNMADVALKDTSDSACDKFGSQVLSDDKIAAVSYIASSLNEFRNMLNSLDMVVTVMIICAAALAFVVLYNLTNINIAERVREIA
;
A
#
# COMPACT_ATOMS: atom_id res chain seq x y z
N PHE A 1 -12.54 10.40 11.65
CA PHE A 1 -12.04 9.53 10.58
C PHE A 1 -11.21 10.35 9.59
N ASP A 2 -11.72 11.44 9.07
CA ASP A 2 -11.11 12.26 8.01
C ASP A 2 -9.77 12.93 8.42
N GLU A 3 -9.47 13.03 9.71
CA GLU A 3 -8.18 13.54 10.21
C GLU A 3 -7.05 12.50 10.12
N ILE A 4 -7.40 11.21 10.10
CA ILE A 4 -6.41 10.11 10.10
C ILE A 4 -6.36 9.43 8.74
N VAL A 5 -7.53 9.24 8.10
CA VAL A 5 -7.65 8.54 6.82
C VAL A 5 -8.21 9.50 5.77
N SER A 6 -7.42 9.83 4.76
CA SER A 6 -7.87 10.61 3.61
C SER A 6 -8.25 9.67 2.47
N LEU A 7 -9.53 9.61 2.15
CA LEU A 7 -10.04 8.86 1.00
C LEU A 7 -10.12 9.78 -0.21
N HIS A 8 -9.50 9.40 -1.31
CA HIS A 8 -9.50 10.19 -2.56
C HIS A 8 -9.52 9.29 -3.79
N THR A 9 -9.96 9.84 -4.90
CA THR A 9 -9.91 9.17 -6.19
C THR A 9 -8.49 9.14 -6.74
N ARG A 10 -8.13 8.11 -7.52
CA ARG A 10 -6.82 8.03 -8.18
C ARG A 10 -6.62 9.14 -9.21
N LYS A 11 -7.64 9.41 -10.01
CA LYS A 11 -7.62 10.46 -11.02
C LYS A 11 -8.21 11.74 -10.42
N GLY A 12 -7.44 12.82 -10.43
CA GLY A 12 -7.87 14.12 -9.91
C GLY A 12 -7.70 14.31 -8.41
N LYS A 13 -7.41 13.26 -7.63
CA LYS A 13 -7.23 13.33 -6.17
C LYS A 13 -8.40 14.00 -5.44
N GLU A 14 -9.62 13.83 -5.98
CA GLU A 14 -10.82 14.36 -5.37
C GLU A 14 -11.09 13.64 -4.05
N GLU A 15 -11.29 14.42 -3.00
CA GLU A 15 -11.59 13.91 -1.67
C GLU A 15 -12.98 13.25 -1.65
N LEU A 16 -13.05 12.07 -1.07
CA LEU A 16 -14.27 11.29 -0.91
C LEU A 16 -14.67 11.27 0.57
N LYS A 17 -15.95 11.52 0.84
CA LYS A 17 -16.50 11.46 2.20
C LYS A 17 -17.43 10.26 2.34
N LEU A 18 -17.30 9.55 3.44
CA LEU A 18 -18.22 8.48 3.80
C LEU A 18 -19.64 9.05 3.99
N SER A 19 -20.62 8.29 3.51
CA SER A 19 -22.04 8.61 3.69
C SER A 19 -22.82 7.38 4.11
N ASP A 20 -23.95 7.59 4.77
CA ASP A 20 -24.82 6.49 5.22
C ASP A 20 -25.59 5.80 4.07
N SER A 21 -25.48 6.34 2.85
CA SER A 21 -26.23 5.86 1.68
C SER A 21 -25.57 4.71 0.94
N GLY A 22 -24.37 4.26 1.35
CA GLY A 22 -23.66 3.22 0.66
C GLY A 22 -22.30 2.90 1.25
N VAL A 23 -21.51 2.16 0.47
CA VAL A 23 -20.15 1.75 0.86
C VAL A 23 -19.13 2.27 -0.14
N MET A 24 -17.91 2.50 0.34
CA MET A 24 -16.76 2.81 -0.51
C MET A 24 -15.86 1.59 -0.62
N LEU A 25 -15.37 1.33 -1.82
CA LEU A 25 -14.54 0.19 -2.15
C LEU A 25 -13.17 0.63 -2.66
N SER A 26 -12.15 -0.19 -2.41
CA SER A 26 -10.82 0.02 -2.99
C SER A 26 -10.84 -0.16 -4.51
N GLU A 27 -10.10 0.69 -5.23
CA GLU A 27 -10.03 0.68 -6.71
C GLU A 27 -9.58 -0.70 -7.25
N LYS A 28 -8.60 -1.32 -6.59
CA LYS A 28 -8.08 -2.62 -6.99
C LYS A 28 -9.19 -3.68 -7.00
N MET A 29 -9.96 -3.78 -5.92
CA MET A 29 -11.07 -4.73 -5.81
C MET A 29 -12.13 -4.47 -6.87
N CYS A 30 -12.48 -3.20 -7.10
CA CYS A 30 -13.46 -2.83 -8.12
C CYS A 30 -12.99 -3.18 -9.53
N SER A 31 -11.70 -2.98 -9.83
CA SER A 31 -11.11 -3.35 -11.12
C SER A 31 -11.12 -4.86 -11.36
N GLU A 32 -10.82 -5.66 -10.35
CA GLU A 32 -10.82 -7.13 -10.43
C GLU A 32 -12.23 -7.71 -10.59
N LEU A 33 -13.22 -7.11 -9.93
CA LEU A 33 -14.62 -7.59 -9.95
C LEU A 33 -15.49 -6.89 -11.00
N GLY A 34 -14.97 -5.90 -11.71
CA GLY A 34 -15.72 -5.13 -12.71
C GLY A 34 -16.80 -4.21 -12.11
N ILE A 35 -16.67 -3.82 -10.84
CA ILE A 35 -17.62 -2.99 -10.10
C ILE A 35 -17.38 -1.51 -10.39
N LYS A 36 -18.48 -0.75 -10.52
CA LYS A 36 -18.46 0.71 -10.74
C LYS A 36 -19.22 1.45 -9.64
N THR A 37 -18.92 2.72 -9.48
CA THR A 37 -19.70 3.59 -8.61
C THR A 37 -21.15 3.61 -9.06
N GLY A 38 -22.05 3.41 -8.11
CA GLY A 38 -23.50 3.31 -8.35
C GLY A 38 -24.05 1.89 -8.44
N ASP A 39 -23.20 0.89 -8.65
CA ASP A 39 -23.59 -0.51 -8.69
C ASP A 39 -24.09 -1.00 -7.33
N LYS A 40 -24.92 -2.02 -7.35
CA LYS A 40 -25.35 -2.74 -6.17
C LYS A 40 -24.53 -4.01 -6.02
N ILE A 41 -24.02 -4.23 -4.82
CA ILE A 41 -23.25 -5.41 -4.46
C ILE A 41 -23.85 -6.10 -3.25
N THR A 42 -23.58 -7.38 -3.10
CA THR A 42 -23.95 -8.13 -1.90
C THR A 42 -22.73 -8.26 -1.00
N LEU A 43 -22.79 -7.66 0.17
CA LEU A 43 -21.79 -7.88 1.23
C LEU A 43 -22.21 -9.08 2.08
N ASN A 44 -21.23 -9.90 2.44
CA ASN A 44 -21.39 -10.98 3.39
C ASN A 44 -20.47 -10.74 4.58
N VAL A 45 -21.06 -10.43 5.73
CA VAL A 45 -20.33 -10.20 6.99
C VAL A 45 -20.85 -11.21 8.01
N ASP A 46 -19.97 -12.07 8.50
CA ASP A 46 -20.30 -13.12 9.49
C ASP A 46 -21.51 -13.97 9.10
N GLY A 47 -21.63 -14.30 7.81
CA GLY A 47 -22.73 -15.10 7.27
C GLY A 47 -24.03 -14.32 6.99
N LYS A 48 -24.12 -13.06 7.39
CA LYS A 48 -25.26 -12.18 7.06
C LYS A 48 -24.99 -11.50 5.72
N LYS A 49 -25.95 -11.60 4.81
CA LYS A 49 -25.88 -10.98 3.48
C LYS A 49 -26.75 -9.75 3.42
N ALA A 50 -26.21 -8.65 2.93
CA ALA A 50 -26.95 -7.42 2.69
C ALA A 50 -26.59 -6.84 1.31
N GLU A 51 -27.60 -6.34 0.59
CA GLU A 51 -27.41 -5.61 -0.66
C GLU A 51 -27.15 -4.14 -0.36
N VAL A 52 -26.09 -3.57 -0.93
CA VAL A 52 -25.69 -2.19 -0.70
C VAL A 52 -25.19 -1.55 -1.99
N LYS A 53 -25.40 -0.24 -2.10
CA LYS A 53 -24.91 0.56 -3.23
C LYS A 53 -23.45 0.98 -3.01
N VAL A 54 -22.66 0.94 -4.06
CA VAL A 54 -21.30 1.51 -4.06
C VAL A 54 -21.39 3.02 -4.22
N SER A 55 -21.06 3.76 -3.15
CA SER A 55 -21.12 5.23 -3.12
C SER A 55 -19.86 5.87 -3.69
N GLY A 56 -18.72 5.19 -3.63
CA GLY A 56 -17.45 5.69 -4.13
C GLY A 56 -16.39 4.61 -4.26
N ILE A 57 -15.37 4.91 -5.05
CA ILE A 57 -14.20 4.05 -5.26
C ILE A 57 -12.97 4.90 -4.93
N PHE A 58 -12.18 4.46 -3.94
CA PHE A 58 -11.00 5.18 -3.46
C PHE A 58 -9.70 4.49 -3.86
N GLU A 59 -8.65 5.28 -4.00
CA GLU A 59 -7.31 4.80 -4.30
C GLU A 59 -6.73 4.03 -3.11
N GLN A 60 -6.39 2.75 -3.33
CA GLN A 60 -5.73 1.89 -2.36
C GLN A 60 -4.90 0.83 -3.07
N TYR A 61 -3.62 0.72 -2.69
CA TYR A 61 -2.67 -0.20 -3.34
C TYR A 61 -2.46 -1.49 -2.56
N ILE A 62 -2.62 -1.43 -1.23
CA ILE A 62 -2.34 -2.53 -0.32
C ILE A 62 -3.65 -2.98 0.30
N TYR A 63 -3.93 -4.28 0.21
CA TYR A 63 -5.17 -4.90 0.66
C TYR A 63 -6.43 -4.37 -0.03
N ASN A 64 -7.54 -5.02 0.27
CA ASN A 64 -8.87 -4.63 -0.20
C ASN A 64 -9.68 -4.20 1.02
N PHE A 65 -10.18 -2.98 0.97
CA PHE A 65 -10.98 -2.41 2.05
C PHE A 65 -12.37 -2.04 1.56
N VAL A 66 -13.32 -2.19 2.47
CA VAL A 66 -14.69 -1.68 2.34
C VAL A 66 -14.92 -0.72 3.50
N TYR A 67 -15.16 0.53 3.18
CA TYR A 67 -15.47 1.55 4.19
C TYR A 67 -16.96 1.86 4.19
N MET A 68 -17.55 1.93 5.37
CA MET A 68 -18.92 2.37 5.60
C MET A 68 -19.03 3.05 6.95
N THR A 69 -20.05 3.85 7.14
CA THR A 69 -20.34 4.44 8.45
C THR A 69 -20.98 3.41 9.39
N PRO A 70 -20.87 3.59 10.72
CA PRO A 70 -21.56 2.75 11.69
C PRO A 70 -23.08 2.71 11.47
N ASP A 71 -23.67 3.83 11.06
CA ASP A 71 -25.10 3.94 10.80
C ASP A 71 -25.52 3.16 9.54
N ALA A 72 -24.70 3.20 8.48
CA ALA A 72 -24.88 2.35 7.31
C ALA A 72 -24.79 0.87 7.68
N TYR A 73 -23.81 0.48 8.50
CA TYR A 73 -23.67 -0.90 8.96
C TYR A 73 -24.91 -1.37 9.74
N LYS A 74 -25.35 -0.56 10.70
CA LYS A 74 -26.53 -0.85 11.52
C LYS A 74 -27.81 -0.99 10.66
N SER A 75 -27.97 -0.11 9.70
CA SER A 75 -29.08 -0.14 8.74
C SER A 75 -29.09 -1.42 7.88
N LEU A 76 -27.92 -1.89 7.45
CA LEU A 76 -27.79 -3.07 6.58
C LEU A 76 -27.90 -4.40 7.33
N PHE A 77 -27.29 -4.50 8.52
CA PHE A 77 -27.17 -5.78 9.24
C PHE A 77 -28.03 -5.87 10.49
N GLY A 78 -28.70 -4.76 10.87
CA GLY A 78 -29.62 -4.73 12.01
C GLY A 78 -28.94 -4.83 13.39
N SER A 79 -27.62 -4.66 13.45
CA SER A 79 -26.84 -4.73 14.69
C SER A 79 -25.75 -3.66 14.68
N ASP A 80 -25.31 -3.25 15.85
CA ASP A 80 -24.16 -2.33 15.97
C ASP A 80 -22.88 -3.05 15.51
N CYS A 81 -21.95 -2.29 14.91
CA CYS A 81 -20.65 -2.82 14.51
C CYS A 81 -19.77 -3.09 15.74
N THR A 82 -18.96 -4.14 15.66
CA THR A 82 -17.95 -4.46 16.66
C THR A 82 -16.61 -3.94 16.19
N TYR A 83 -15.94 -3.16 17.01
CA TYR A 83 -14.62 -2.63 16.71
C TYR A 83 -13.54 -3.57 17.26
N ASN A 84 -12.56 -3.92 16.44
CA ASN A 84 -11.41 -4.73 16.81
C ASN A 84 -10.08 -4.01 16.62
N MET A 85 -10.10 -2.80 16.07
CA MET A 85 -8.92 -1.96 15.85
C MET A 85 -9.29 -0.49 16.06
N ALA A 86 -8.33 0.30 16.52
CA ALA A 86 -8.45 1.74 16.61
C ALA A 86 -7.18 2.38 16.06
N ASP A 87 -7.34 3.35 15.16
CA ASP A 87 -6.25 4.19 14.67
C ASP A 87 -6.14 5.43 15.57
N VAL A 88 -4.91 5.71 16.03
CA VAL A 88 -4.64 6.81 16.98
C VAL A 88 -3.55 7.71 16.41
N ALA A 89 -3.81 9.00 16.34
CA ALA A 89 -2.80 10.00 16.03
C ALA A 89 -2.23 10.60 17.32
N LEU A 90 -0.93 10.42 17.56
CA LEU A 90 -0.23 11.01 18.69
C LEU A 90 0.20 12.44 18.36
N LYS A 91 0.13 13.34 19.32
CA LYS A 91 0.64 14.72 19.18
C LYS A 91 2.16 14.77 19.13
N ASP A 92 2.82 13.91 19.90
CA ASP A 92 4.25 13.70 19.89
C ASP A 92 4.54 12.37 19.18
N THR A 93 5.21 12.45 18.04
CA THR A 93 5.55 11.31 17.18
C THR A 93 6.98 10.83 17.37
N SER A 94 7.66 11.27 18.45
CA SER A 94 8.98 10.74 18.79
C SER A 94 8.91 9.26 19.15
N ASP A 95 9.96 8.51 18.83
CA ASP A 95 10.04 7.07 19.10
C ASP A 95 9.78 6.78 20.59
N SER A 96 10.35 7.61 21.47
CA SER A 96 10.15 7.48 22.92
C SER A 96 8.69 7.69 23.36
N ALA A 97 7.98 8.63 22.75
CA ALA A 97 6.56 8.85 23.05
C ALA A 97 5.70 7.71 22.52
N CYS A 98 6.01 7.21 21.33
CA CYS A 98 5.34 6.06 20.74
C CYS A 98 5.53 4.80 21.60
N ASP A 99 6.76 4.50 22.01
CA ASP A 99 7.08 3.33 22.85
C ASP A 99 6.39 3.40 24.21
N LYS A 100 6.39 4.58 24.82
CA LYS A 100 5.70 4.81 26.09
C LYS A 100 4.20 4.59 25.96
N PHE A 101 3.59 5.16 24.92
CA PHE A 101 2.16 4.98 24.66
C PHE A 101 1.84 3.51 24.42
N GLY A 102 2.61 2.84 23.53
CA GLY A 102 2.40 1.42 23.22
C GLY A 102 2.53 0.52 24.44
N SER A 103 3.53 0.78 25.29
CA SER A 103 3.72 0.01 26.53
C SER A 103 2.54 0.20 27.50
N GLN A 104 2.00 1.43 27.59
CA GLN A 104 0.83 1.70 28.42
C GLN A 104 -0.42 1.02 27.88
N VAL A 105 -0.64 1.06 26.56
CA VAL A 105 -1.81 0.44 25.92
C VAL A 105 -1.74 -1.08 26.02
N LEU A 106 -0.55 -1.69 25.78
CA LEU A 106 -0.34 -3.13 25.89
C LEU A 106 -0.45 -3.66 27.33
N SER A 107 -0.48 -2.81 28.35
CA SER A 107 -0.75 -3.24 29.72
C SER A 107 -2.22 -3.59 29.98
N ASP A 108 -3.13 -3.25 29.06
CA ASP A 108 -4.53 -3.69 29.11
C ASP A 108 -4.66 -5.04 28.40
N ASP A 109 -5.13 -6.08 29.11
CA ASP A 109 -5.33 -7.44 28.60
C ASP A 109 -6.27 -7.54 27.38
N LYS A 110 -7.03 -6.48 27.11
CA LYS A 110 -7.92 -6.39 25.92
C LYS A 110 -7.20 -6.00 24.65
N ILE A 111 -5.98 -5.49 24.74
CA ILE A 111 -5.20 -5.03 23.58
C ILE A 111 -4.20 -6.12 23.20
N ALA A 112 -4.42 -6.69 22.04
CA ALA A 112 -3.58 -7.79 21.54
C ALA A 112 -2.26 -7.31 20.93
N ALA A 113 -2.24 -6.15 20.26
CA ALA A 113 -1.04 -5.62 19.60
C ALA A 113 -1.15 -4.11 19.35
N VAL A 114 0.02 -3.47 19.26
CA VAL A 114 0.17 -2.07 18.80
C VAL A 114 1.10 -2.08 17.59
N SER A 115 0.74 -1.38 16.54
CA SER A 115 1.56 -1.23 15.33
C SER A 115 1.79 0.25 15.05
N TYR A 116 3.01 0.61 14.66
CA TYR A 116 3.38 1.97 14.32
C TYR A 116 3.59 2.11 12.82
N ILE A 117 2.89 3.04 12.19
CA ILE A 117 3.01 3.31 10.75
C ILE A 117 4.45 3.75 10.40
N ALA A 118 5.10 4.52 11.28
CA ALA A 118 6.48 4.96 11.07
C ALA A 118 7.47 3.78 10.95
N SER A 119 7.33 2.76 11.79
CA SER A 119 8.16 1.55 11.71
C SER A 119 7.95 0.81 10.40
N SER A 120 6.71 0.63 9.97
CA SER A 120 6.37 -0.02 8.69
C SER A 120 6.94 0.74 7.49
N LEU A 121 6.93 2.07 7.52
CA LEU A 121 7.54 2.91 6.48
C LEU A 121 9.06 2.76 6.44
N ASN A 122 9.72 2.66 7.60
CA ASN A 122 11.16 2.46 7.68
C ASN A 122 11.58 1.06 7.18
N GLU A 123 10.82 0.03 7.52
CA GLU A 123 11.04 -1.32 6.98
C GLU A 123 10.90 -1.34 5.45
N PHE A 124 9.88 -0.66 4.92
CA PHE A 124 9.69 -0.54 3.48
C PHE A 124 10.83 0.21 2.79
N ARG A 125 11.32 1.30 3.38
CA ARG A 125 12.50 2.02 2.88
C ARG A 125 13.75 1.15 2.87
N ASN A 126 13.99 0.38 3.94
CA ASN A 126 15.13 -0.54 4.02
C ASN A 126 15.05 -1.63 2.95
N MET A 127 13.86 -2.14 2.66
CA MET A 127 13.64 -3.09 1.57
C MET A 127 13.95 -2.46 0.20
N LEU A 128 13.52 -1.22 -0.06
CA LEU A 128 13.84 -0.50 -1.30
C LEU A 128 15.35 -0.24 -1.43
N ASN A 129 16.04 0.15 -0.36
CA ASN A 129 17.48 0.36 -0.37
C ASN A 129 18.24 -0.94 -0.70
N SER A 130 17.71 -2.09 -0.28
CA SER A 130 18.30 -3.38 -0.65
C SER A 130 18.18 -3.67 -2.14
N LEU A 131 17.09 -3.25 -2.78
CA LEU A 131 16.92 -3.36 -4.24
C LEU A 131 17.88 -2.45 -5.00
N ASP A 132 18.14 -1.24 -4.51
CA ASP A 132 19.12 -0.32 -5.09
C ASP A 132 20.53 -0.92 -5.10
N MET A 133 20.90 -1.64 -4.05
CA MET A 133 22.17 -2.37 -4.00
C MET A 133 22.27 -3.43 -5.11
N VAL A 134 21.21 -4.21 -5.34
CA VAL A 134 21.17 -5.23 -6.40
C VAL A 134 21.29 -4.59 -7.78
N VAL A 135 20.58 -3.50 -8.03
CA VAL A 135 20.64 -2.74 -9.28
C VAL A 135 22.06 -2.20 -9.51
N THR A 136 22.71 -1.66 -8.48
CA THR A 136 24.08 -1.16 -8.57
C THR A 136 25.06 -2.27 -8.97
N VAL A 137 24.96 -3.43 -8.33
CA VAL A 137 25.80 -4.60 -8.69
C VAL A 137 25.58 -5.02 -10.14
N MET A 138 24.33 -5.07 -10.59
CA MET A 138 24.01 -5.41 -11.98
C MET A 138 24.61 -4.41 -12.99
N ILE A 139 24.57 -3.11 -12.68
CA ILE A 139 25.19 -2.06 -13.52
C ILE A 139 26.69 -2.26 -13.61
N ILE A 140 27.36 -2.53 -12.47
CA ILE A 140 28.82 -2.78 -12.46
C ILE A 140 29.16 -4.01 -13.30
N CYS A 141 28.43 -5.11 -13.16
CA CYS A 141 28.64 -6.32 -13.95
C CYS A 141 28.43 -6.07 -15.45
N ALA A 142 27.37 -5.35 -15.82
CA ALA A 142 27.10 -5.00 -17.21
C ALA A 142 28.23 -4.11 -17.81
N ALA A 143 28.71 -3.13 -17.05
CA ALA A 143 29.80 -2.27 -17.46
C ALA A 143 31.12 -3.09 -17.67
N ALA A 144 31.42 -4.01 -16.75
CA ALA A 144 32.58 -4.88 -16.86
C ALA A 144 32.51 -5.79 -18.13
N LEU A 145 31.36 -6.37 -18.40
CA LEU A 145 31.14 -7.17 -19.61
C LEU A 145 31.28 -6.33 -20.89
N ALA A 146 30.70 -5.14 -20.92
CA ALA A 146 30.85 -4.21 -22.05
C ALA A 146 32.32 -3.85 -22.29
N PHE A 147 33.09 -3.59 -21.22
CA PHE A 147 34.51 -3.30 -21.32
C PHE A 147 35.30 -4.48 -21.91
N VAL A 148 35.05 -5.71 -21.47
CA VAL A 148 35.70 -6.92 -22.01
C VAL A 148 35.42 -7.10 -23.49
N VAL A 149 34.15 -6.89 -23.89
CA VAL A 149 33.76 -7.00 -25.31
C VAL A 149 34.45 -5.94 -26.16
N LEU A 150 34.47 -4.67 -25.71
CA LEU A 150 35.16 -3.58 -26.40
C LEU A 150 36.66 -3.82 -26.51
N TYR A 151 37.28 -4.29 -25.43
CA TYR A 151 38.69 -4.62 -25.40
C TYR A 151 39.05 -5.72 -26.41
N ASN A 152 38.25 -6.80 -26.45
CA ASN A 152 38.46 -7.89 -27.41
C ASN A 152 38.27 -7.43 -28.86
N LEU A 153 37.23 -6.65 -29.17
CA LEU A 153 36.99 -6.07 -30.47
C LEU A 153 38.13 -5.16 -30.92
N THR A 154 38.64 -4.32 -30.01
CA THR A 154 39.75 -3.42 -30.31
C THR A 154 41.05 -4.22 -30.61
N ASN A 155 41.34 -5.26 -29.82
CA ASN A 155 42.51 -6.12 -30.06
C ASN A 155 42.43 -6.86 -31.41
N ILE A 156 41.27 -7.38 -31.80
CA ILE A 156 41.06 -8.03 -33.10
C ILE A 156 41.25 -7.02 -34.22
N ASN A 157 40.66 -5.83 -34.15
CA ASN A 157 40.81 -4.79 -35.16
C ASN A 157 42.28 -4.34 -35.34
N ILE A 158 43.02 -4.21 -34.23
CA ILE A 158 44.44 -3.87 -34.28
C ILE A 158 45.25 -4.98 -34.92
N ALA A 159 45.04 -6.25 -34.56
CA ALA A 159 45.71 -7.40 -35.12
C ALA A 159 45.50 -7.55 -36.63
N GLU A 160 44.26 -7.32 -37.12
CA GLU A 160 43.92 -7.31 -38.54
C GLU A 160 44.65 -6.20 -39.30
N ARG A 161 44.65 -4.96 -38.77
CA ARG A 161 45.38 -3.85 -39.42
C ARG A 161 46.88 -4.02 -39.44
N VAL A 162 47.48 -4.57 -38.41
CA VAL A 162 48.93 -4.90 -38.40
C VAL A 162 49.24 -5.94 -39.47
N ARG A 163 48.37 -6.91 -39.67
CA ARG A 163 48.54 -7.96 -40.71
C ARG A 163 48.36 -7.45 -42.14
N GLU A 164 47.55 -6.38 -42.34
CA GLU A 164 47.37 -5.74 -43.65
C GLU A 164 48.56 -4.85 -44.04
N ILE A 165 49.35 -4.35 -43.09
CA ILE A 165 50.46 -3.44 -43.29
C ILE A 165 51.83 -4.20 -43.40
N ALA A 166 51.90 -5.43 -42.92
CA ALA A 166 53.07 -6.28 -42.98
C ALA A 166 53.14 -7.10 -44.26
#